data_52a1328da736d34aadb8467f8300e256
#
_entry.id   52a1328da736d34aadb8467f8300e256
#
_cell.length_a   1.000
_cell.length_b   1.000
_cell.length_c   1.000
_cell.angle_alpha   90.00
_cell.angle_beta   90.00
_cell.angle_gamma   90.00
#
_symmetry.space_group_name_H-M   'P 1'
#
loop_
_entity.id
_entity.type
_entity.pdbx_description
1 polymer ?
#
loop_
_entity_poly.entity_id
_entity_poly.type
_entity_poly.pdbx_seq_one_letter_code
_entity_poly.pdbx_strand_id
1 'polypeptide(L)'
;MKKLIYIPISAVIILFYLQVLWIRNMHQNYCVQLTQSIDQAITSSIIKELELRTYSPYKNPNNPKLVYKHAEEMSSEERKRLKGDTLNLDMLAEKNISTNIAEAIMQIQQDICINKKQFIQMARLDSIFKKRLYDIKIKYCILLYDKDTTIIQKAGDILPLDDHKIKETKLYPLGTRCLQFIQVKAIIPLTSFLTDMFLIIIESILLTIIILGYVIFLVITIHKKDKLFKRREASVNGTIHDLKSPLNSIITLMSLIKKKVPDIHTQQLVENTERQARKLVNEIEALLITARKDRQKVYLQKEETDLVLLVTEVAQEVSMQHSHQPHQIKMESELNELTLMLDPLYVRNVIRNLVENALKYSDDGVQIIIRISKKENQAIFTVKDNGWG
;
A
#
# COMPACT_ATOMS: atom_id res chain seq x y z
N MET A 1 15.30 -16.63 2.40
CA MET A 1 15.29 -15.75 3.59
C MET A 1 15.74 -14.31 3.33
N LYS A 2 16.85 -14.05 2.64
CA LYS A 2 17.26 -12.65 2.33
C LYS A 2 16.16 -11.83 1.63
N LYS A 3 15.39 -12.41 0.70
CA LYS A 3 14.29 -11.72 0.02
C LYS A 3 13.12 -11.30 0.93
N LEU A 4 12.89 -11.99 2.05
CA LEU A 4 11.79 -11.69 2.98
C LEU A 4 12.06 -10.42 3.82
N ILE A 5 13.34 -10.05 3.99
CA ILE A 5 13.74 -8.84 4.75
C ILE A 5 13.58 -7.57 3.90
N TYR A 6 13.66 -7.68 2.56
CA TYR A 6 13.51 -6.50 1.69
C TYR A 6 12.06 -5.97 1.67
N ILE A 7 11.06 -6.84 1.85
CA ILE A 7 9.64 -6.43 1.85
C ILE A 7 9.33 -5.43 2.98
N PRO A 8 9.64 -5.69 4.26
CA PRO A 8 9.39 -4.71 5.32
C PRO A 8 10.23 -3.46 5.18
N ILE A 9 11.47 -3.54 4.68
CA ILE A 9 12.31 -2.36 4.44
C ILE A 9 11.70 -1.48 3.36
N SER A 10 11.27 -2.06 2.23
CA SER A 10 10.61 -1.28 1.16
C SER A 10 9.30 -0.66 1.63
N ALA A 11 8.51 -1.37 2.45
CA ALA A 11 7.28 -0.84 3.03
C ALA A 11 7.55 0.38 3.94
N VAL A 12 8.60 0.35 4.75
CA VAL A 12 9.02 1.48 5.60
C VAL A 12 9.45 2.69 4.76
N ILE A 13 10.22 2.47 3.68
CA ILE A 13 10.66 3.54 2.78
C ILE A 13 9.45 4.19 2.09
N ILE A 14 8.51 3.38 1.60
CA ILE A 14 7.29 3.86 0.98
C ILE A 14 6.44 4.66 1.99
N LEU A 15 6.29 4.16 3.21
CA LEU A 15 5.54 4.84 4.26
C LEU A 15 6.17 6.20 4.61
N PHE A 16 7.48 6.29 4.74
CA PHE A 16 8.17 7.56 4.96
C PHE A 16 7.99 8.53 3.79
N TYR A 17 8.10 8.04 2.55
CA TYR A 17 7.86 8.86 1.36
C TYR A 17 6.43 9.41 1.32
N LEU A 18 5.43 8.57 1.60
CA LEU A 18 4.02 9.00 1.69
C LEU A 18 3.80 10.03 2.79
N GLN A 19 4.46 9.88 3.94
CA GLN A 19 4.41 10.83 5.05
C GLN A 19 4.92 12.23 4.62
N VAL A 20 6.06 12.27 3.94
CA VAL A 20 6.64 13.52 3.42
C VAL A 20 5.70 14.17 2.39
N LEU A 21 5.14 13.39 1.47
CA LEU A 21 4.16 13.88 0.50
C LEU A 21 2.90 14.43 1.17
N TRP A 22 2.41 13.74 2.19
CA TRP A 22 1.22 14.16 2.93
C TRP A 22 1.45 15.50 3.66
N ILE A 23 2.57 15.67 4.37
CA ILE A 23 2.93 16.93 5.04
C ILE A 23 3.06 18.06 4.02
N ARG A 24 3.69 17.81 2.87
CA ARG A 24 3.82 18.79 1.79
C ARG A 24 2.45 19.23 1.26
N ASN A 25 1.55 18.28 1.00
CA ASN A 25 0.21 18.57 0.53
C ASN A 25 -0.61 19.34 1.58
N MET A 26 -0.50 18.96 2.84
CA MET A 26 -1.14 19.67 3.95
C MET A 26 -0.65 21.13 4.07
N HIS A 27 0.66 21.36 3.91
CA HIS A 27 1.22 22.72 3.88
C HIS A 27 0.69 23.53 2.69
N GLN A 28 0.60 22.93 1.50
CA GLN A 28 0.02 23.62 0.33
C GLN A 28 -1.44 23.99 0.56
N ASN A 29 -2.26 23.08 1.07
CA ASN A 29 -3.67 23.34 1.39
C ASN A 29 -3.82 24.43 2.44
N TYR A 30 -2.99 24.41 3.49
CA TYR A 30 -2.95 25.47 4.50
C TYR A 30 -2.67 26.83 3.87
N CYS A 31 -1.67 26.93 2.99
CA CYS A 31 -1.34 28.17 2.29
C CYS A 31 -2.51 28.66 1.42
N VAL A 32 -3.21 27.76 0.72
CA VAL A 32 -4.39 28.12 -0.10
C VAL A 32 -5.53 28.64 0.77
N GLN A 33 -5.88 27.93 1.84
CA GLN A 33 -6.93 28.35 2.78
C GLN A 33 -6.63 29.71 3.41
N LEU A 34 -5.36 29.89 3.81
CA LEU A 34 -4.96 31.17 4.42
C LEU A 34 -4.99 32.30 3.41
N THR A 35 -4.61 32.08 2.16
CA THR A 35 -4.73 33.07 1.08
C THR A 35 -6.20 33.44 0.84
N GLN A 36 -7.12 32.47 0.84
CA GLN A 36 -8.55 32.71 0.74
C GLN A 36 -9.10 33.54 1.92
N SER A 37 -8.61 33.23 3.14
CA SER A 37 -9.00 34.02 4.33
C SER A 37 -8.51 35.47 4.25
N ILE A 38 -7.30 35.68 3.71
CA ILE A 38 -6.74 37.03 3.45
C ILE A 38 -7.58 37.74 2.39
N ASP A 39 -8.00 37.07 1.32
CA ASP A 39 -8.88 37.61 0.28
C ASP A 39 -10.23 38.07 0.86
N GLN A 40 -10.86 37.26 1.70
CA GLN A 40 -12.11 37.61 2.36
C GLN A 40 -11.94 38.78 3.35
N ALA A 41 -10.82 38.74 4.10
CA ALA A 41 -10.53 39.81 5.06
C ALA A 41 -10.31 41.16 4.37
N ILE A 42 -9.58 41.23 3.24
CA ILE A 42 -9.33 42.48 2.54
C ILE A 42 -10.62 43.00 1.89
N THR A 43 -11.42 42.15 1.24
CA THR A 43 -12.68 42.53 0.62
C THR A 43 -13.62 43.15 1.66
N SER A 44 -13.80 42.46 2.79
CA SER A 44 -14.65 42.95 3.86
C SER A 44 -14.09 44.21 4.56
N SER A 45 -12.76 44.39 4.53
CA SER A 45 -12.12 45.61 5.06
C SER A 45 -12.31 46.82 4.14
N ILE A 46 -12.24 46.60 2.83
CA ILE A 46 -12.54 47.63 1.81
C ILE A 46 -13.99 48.11 1.96
N ILE A 47 -14.94 47.18 2.13
CA ILE A 47 -16.34 47.49 2.34
C ILE A 47 -16.52 48.33 3.60
N LYS A 48 -15.90 47.89 4.72
CA LYS A 48 -16.05 48.60 6.00
C LYS A 48 -15.41 50.01 5.98
N GLU A 49 -14.27 50.12 5.28
CA GLU A 49 -13.61 51.42 5.11
C GLU A 49 -14.47 52.36 4.26
N LEU A 50 -15.14 51.85 3.19
CA LEU A 50 -16.09 52.58 2.38
C LEU A 50 -17.30 53.07 3.19
N GLU A 51 -17.89 52.17 4.00
CA GLU A 51 -18.98 52.55 4.90
C GLU A 51 -18.60 53.74 5.83
N LEU A 52 -17.39 53.66 6.43
CA LEU A 52 -16.89 54.70 7.32
C LEU A 52 -16.61 56.05 6.60
N ARG A 53 -16.22 55.99 5.32
CA ARG A 53 -16.06 57.20 4.47
C ARG A 53 -17.38 57.81 4.08
N THR A 54 -18.39 56.99 3.82
CA THR A 54 -19.71 57.44 3.36
C THR A 54 -20.67 57.76 4.52
N TYR A 55 -20.32 57.31 5.75
CA TYR A 55 -21.13 57.58 6.92
C TYR A 55 -21.09 59.09 7.24
N SER A 56 -22.21 59.77 6.99
CA SER A 56 -22.50 61.15 7.49
C SER A 56 -23.60 61.03 8.52
N PRO A 57 -23.36 61.44 9.78
CA PRO A 57 -24.41 61.42 10.80
C PRO A 57 -25.57 62.42 10.47
N TYR A 58 -25.34 63.30 9.51
CA TYR A 58 -26.38 64.18 8.99
C TYR A 58 -26.84 63.69 7.62
N LYS A 59 -28.15 63.37 7.49
CA LYS A 59 -28.76 63.07 6.18
C LYS A 59 -28.59 64.34 5.30
N ASN A 60 -27.60 64.30 4.42
CA ASN A 60 -27.45 65.37 3.43
C ASN A 60 -28.48 65.10 2.33
N PRO A 61 -29.44 66.02 2.12
CA PRO A 61 -30.46 65.83 1.09
C PRO A 61 -29.93 65.75 -0.33
N ASN A 62 -28.67 66.14 -0.55
CA ASN A 62 -27.98 66.10 -1.83
C ASN A 62 -27.20 64.77 -2.08
N ASN A 63 -27.34 63.79 -1.21
CA ASN A 63 -26.77 62.52 -1.52
C ASN A 63 -27.53 61.84 -2.69
N PRO A 64 -26.85 61.40 -3.74
CA PRO A 64 -27.51 60.76 -4.87
C PRO A 64 -28.25 59.51 -4.38
N LYS A 65 -29.56 59.44 -4.68
CA LYS A 65 -30.35 58.24 -4.42
C LYS A 65 -30.01 57.21 -5.52
N LEU A 66 -29.41 56.12 -5.14
CA LEU A 66 -29.26 54.97 -6.03
C LEU A 66 -30.62 54.27 -6.12
N VAL A 67 -31.22 54.27 -7.29
CA VAL A 67 -32.44 53.53 -7.62
C VAL A 67 -32.06 52.40 -8.55
N TYR A 68 -32.31 51.18 -8.09
CA TYR A 68 -32.18 49.98 -8.93
C TYR A 68 -33.52 49.69 -9.60
N LYS A 69 -33.54 49.57 -10.93
CA LYS A 69 -34.67 49.06 -11.71
C LYS A 69 -34.14 48.09 -12.76
N HIS A 70 -34.84 46.99 -12.96
CA HIS A 70 -34.58 46.11 -14.10
C HIS A 70 -34.84 46.88 -15.40
N ALA A 71 -33.96 46.71 -16.40
CA ALA A 71 -34.08 47.38 -17.68
C ALA A 71 -35.41 47.04 -18.40
N GLU A 72 -35.94 45.84 -18.13
CA GLU A 72 -37.21 45.35 -18.68
C GLU A 72 -38.43 46.06 -18.04
N GLU A 73 -38.31 46.53 -16.81
CA GLU A 73 -39.35 47.21 -16.07
C GLU A 73 -39.41 48.73 -16.37
N MET A 74 -38.49 49.25 -17.18
CA MET A 74 -38.39 50.64 -17.54
C MET A 74 -39.14 50.95 -18.83
N SER A 75 -40.05 51.95 -18.78
CA SER A 75 -40.68 52.51 -19.99
C SER A 75 -39.67 53.22 -20.87
N SER A 76 -39.95 53.30 -22.18
CA SER A 76 -39.11 54.01 -23.13
C SER A 76 -38.87 55.47 -22.81
N GLU A 77 -39.81 56.11 -22.08
CA GLU A 77 -39.71 57.50 -21.62
C GLU A 77 -38.86 57.65 -20.40
N GLU A 78 -38.93 56.67 -19.46
CA GLU A 78 -38.06 56.62 -18.29
C GLU A 78 -36.59 56.40 -18.68
N ARG A 79 -36.30 55.50 -19.65
CA ARG A 79 -34.95 55.32 -20.19
C ARG A 79 -34.38 56.58 -20.83
N LYS A 80 -35.23 57.42 -21.50
CA LYS A 80 -34.80 58.70 -22.09
C LYS A 80 -34.60 59.79 -21.10
N ARG A 81 -35.30 59.76 -19.91
CA ARG A 81 -35.17 60.72 -18.83
C ARG A 81 -33.99 60.44 -17.88
N LEU A 82 -33.44 59.30 -17.89
CA LEU A 82 -32.26 58.96 -17.10
C LEU A 82 -31.05 59.75 -17.60
N LYS A 83 -30.85 60.92 -16.99
CA LYS A 83 -29.63 61.75 -17.11
C LYS A 83 -28.53 61.17 -16.18
N GLY A 84 -28.18 59.90 -16.26
CA GLY A 84 -27.19 59.31 -15.40
C GLY A 84 -26.44 58.17 -16.12
N ASP A 85 -25.26 57.82 -15.65
CA ASP A 85 -24.51 56.69 -16.12
C ASP A 85 -25.32 55.39 -15.86
N THR A 86 -25.79 54.76 -16.90
CA THR A 86 -26.39 53.42 -16.82
C THR A 86 -25.25 52.42 -16.79
N LEU A 87 -25.22 51.56 -15.76
CA LEU A 87 -24.23 50.50 -15.64
C LEU A 87 -24.88 49.17 -16.03
N ASN A 88 -24.26 48.51 -16.97
CA ASN A 88 -24.63 47.14 -17.33
C ASN A 88 -23.90 46.19 -16.39
N LEU A 89 -24.67 45.40 -15.60
CA LEU A 89 -24.12 44.43 -14.66
C LEU A 89 -23.35 43.29 -15.36
N ASP A 90 -23.79 42.88 -16.55
CA ASP A 90 -23.11 41.82 -17.32
C ASP A 90 -21.71 42.26 -17.73
N MET A 91 -21.55 43.53 -18.16
CA MET A 91 -20.25 44.12 -18.44
C MET A 91 -19.32 44.19 -17.22
N LEU A 92 -19.91 44.43 -16.02
CA LEU A 92 -19.14 44.47 -14.78
C LEU A 92 -18.71 43.06 -14.39
N ALA A 93 -19.54 42.04 -14.62
CA ALA A 93 -19.21 40.63 -14.37
C ALA A 93 -18.12 40.13 -15.36
N GLU A 94 -18.25 40.46 -16.64
CA GLU A 94 -17.23 40.11 -17.66
C GLU A 94 -15.84 40.70 -17.32
N LYS A 95 -15.82 41.90 -16.75
CA LYS A 95 -14.59 42.58 -16.33
C LYS A 95 -14.11 42.15 -14.93
N ASN A 96 -14.75 41.18 -14.29
CA ASN A 96 -14.48 40.75 -12.90
C ASN A 96 -14.54 41.89 -11.87
N ILE A 97 -15.35 42.92 -12.11
CA ILE A 97 -15.51 44.10 -11.21
C ILE A 97 -16.55 43.83 -10.13
N SER A 98 -17.63 43.13 -10.48
CA SER A 98 -18.66 42.71 -9.52
C SER A 98 -19.37 41.45 -10.04
N THR A 99 -19.73 40.58 -9.10
CA THR A 99 -20.46 39.33 -9.40
C THR A 99 -21.93 39.43 -9.01
N ASN A 100 -22.32 40.46 -8.27
CA ASN A 100 -23.67 40.65 -7.79
C ASN A 100 -24.02 42.15 -7.63
N ILE A 101 -25.31 42.42 -7.48
CA ILE A 101 -25.85 43.79 -7.37
C ILE A 101 -25.24 44.53 -6.17
N ALA A 102 -25.01 43.87 -5.04
CA ALA A 102 -24.47 44.51 -3.85
C ALA A 102 -23.03 45.00 -4.09
N GLU A 103 -22.20 44.21 -4.74
CA GLU A 103 -20.85 44.59 -5.15
C GLU A 103 -20.88 45.72 -6.17
N ALA A 104 -21.79 45.70 -7.15
CA ALA A 104 -21.93 46.76 -8.11
C ALA A 104 -22.31 48.10 -7.43
N ILE A 105 -23.21 48.09 -6.47
CA ILE A 105 -23.57 49.26 -5.69
C ILE A 105 -22.36 49.83 -4.92
N MET A 106 -21.55 48.96 -4.33
CA MET A 106 -20.31 49.34 -3.63
C MET A 106 -19.30 49.99 -4.59
N GLN A 107 -19.13 49.42 -5.79
CA GLN A 107 -18.24 50.00 -6.81
C GLN A 107 -18.73 51.38 -7.28
N ILE A 108 -20.04 51.60 -7.43
CA ILE A 108 -20.63 52.91 -7.74
C ILE A 108 -20.36 53.87 -6.59
N GLN A 109 -20.52 53.46 -5.34
CA GLN A 109 -20.22 54.30 -4.17
C GLN A 109 -18.74 54.69 -4.13
N GLN A 110 -17.81 53.77 -4.50
CA GLN A 110 -16.40 54.10 -4.64
C GLN A 110 -16.17 55.21 -5.69
N ASP A 111 -16.81 55.13 -6.87
CA ASP A 111 -16.72 56.17 -7.90
C ASP A 111 -17.22 57.51 -7.42
N ILE A 112 -18.33 57.53 -6.67
CA ILE A 112 -18.87 58.76 -6.07
C ILE A 112 -17.86 59.36 -5.07
N CYS A 113 -17.23 58.53 -4.26
CA CYS A 113 -16.19 58.97 -3.32
C CYS A 113 -14.97 59.54 -4.05
N ILE A 114 -14.49 58.86 -5.10
CA ILE A 114 -13.36 59.31 -5.92
C ILE A 114 -13.68 60.67 -6.58
N ASN A 115 -14.85 60.80 -7.17
CA ASN A 115 -15.30 62.06 -7.78
C ASN A 115 -15.39 63.22 -6.78
N LYS A 116 -15.73 62.92 -5.52
CA LYS A 116 -15.74 63.91 -4.40
C LYS A 116 -14.35 64.14 -3.80
N LYS A 117 -13.28 63.57 -4.38
CA LYS A 117 -11.91 63.59 -3.85
C LYS A 117 -11.77 62.97 -2.45
N GLN A 118 -12.69 62.09 -2.07
CA GLN A 118 -12.63 61.29 -0.85
C GLN A 118 -11.94 59.96 -1.15
N PHE A 119 -10.60 59.97 -1.19
CA PHE A 119 -9.82 58.79 -1.49
C PHE A 119 -9.80 57.83 -0.30
N ILE A 120 -9.50 56.55 -0.58
CA ILE A 120 -9.34 55.50 0.42
C ILE A 120 -8.22 55.86 1.40
N GLN A 121 -8.50 55.69 2.70
CA GLN A 121 -7.51 55.95 3.75
C GLN A 121 -6.77 54.67 4.09
N MET A 122 -5.55 54.52 3.55
CA MET A 122 -4.75 53.28 3.70
C MET A 122 -4.46 52.94 5.17
N ALA A 123 -4.20 53.94 6.04
CA ALA A 123 -3.99 53.70 7.48
C ALA A 123 -5.24 53.14 8.18
N ARG A 124 -6.45 53.64 7.79
CA ARG A 124 -7.72 53.11 8.31
C ARG A 124 -7.99 51.72 7.79
N LEU A 125 -7.76 51.47 6.50
CA LEU A 125 -7.89 50.16 5.89
C LEU A 125 -7.00 49.14 6.58
N ASP A 126 -5.73 49.49 6.82
CA ASP A 126 -4.76 48.64 7.53
C ASP A 126 -5.25 48.31 8.96
N SER A 127 -5.75 49.32 9.69
CA SER A 127 -6.28 49.12 11.06
C SER A 127 -7.47 48.15 11.07
N ILE A 128 -8.39 48.24 10.08
CA ILE A 128 -9.53 47.33 9.94
C ILE A 128 -9.07 45.93 9.56
N PHE A 129 -8.20 45.86 8.60
CA PHE A 129 -7.66 44.60 8.11
C PHE A 129 -6.88 43.86 9.19
N LYS A 130 -6.03 44.52 9.95
CA LYS A 130 -5.28 43.97 11.09
C LYS A 130 -6.21 43.39 12.16
N LYS A 131 -7.36 44.05 12.46
CA LYS A 131 -8.35 43.52 13.40
C LYS A 131 -9.01 42.24 12.91
N ARG A 132 -9.17 42.05 11.59
CA ARG A 132 -9.77 40.87 10.99
C ARG A 132 -8.78 39.71 10.90
N LEU A 133 -7.48 39.99 10.88
CA LEU A 133 -6.40 39.02 10.88
C LEU A 133 -5.83 38.75 12.28
N TYR A 134 -6.55 39.15 13.37
CA TYR A 134 -6.03 39.11 14.74
C TYR A 134 -5.44 37.75 15.15
N ASP A 135 -6.04 36.63 14.70
CA ASP A 135 -5.61 35.29 15.02
C ASP A 135 -4.52 34.74 14.07
N ILE A 136 -4.18 35.50 13.01
CA ILE A 136 -3.30 35.06 11.95
C ILE A 136 -1.95 35.76 12.03
N LYS A 137 -0.91 35.07 12.46
CA LYS A 137 0.45 35.64 12.56
C LYS A 137 1.16 35.64 11.21
N ILE A 138 0.82 36.58 10.33
CA ILE A 138 1.48 36.76 9.03
C ILE A 138 2.06 38.16 8.92
N LYS A 139 3.08 38.31 8.06
CA LYS A 139 3.55 39.62 7.61
C LYS A 139 2.84 39.95 6.30
N TYR A 140 2.27 41.15 6.21
CA TYR A 140 1.53 41.57 5.02
C TYR A 140 1.80 43.02 4.66
N CYS A 141 1.59 43.33 3.39
CA CYS A 141 1.63 44.67 2.85
C CYS A 141 0.43 44.90 1.94
N ILE A 142 -0.36 45.94 2.22
CA ILE A 142 -1.46 46.37 1.37
C ILE A 142 -0.90 47.37 0.39
N LEU A 143 -1.12 47.16 -0.90
CA LEU A 143 -0.62 47.99 -1.98
C LEU A 143 -1.82 48.63 -2.71
N LEU A 144 -1.75 49.94 -2.91
CA LEU A 144 -2.68 50.67 -3.74
C LEU A 144 -1.97 50.98 -5.06
N TYR A 145 -2.54 50.51 -6.16
CA TYR A 145 -2.03 50.70 -7.51
C TYR A 145 -2.87 51.69 -8.28
N ASP A 146 -2.24 52.41 -9.20
CA ASP A 146 -2.92 53.16 -10.25
C ASP A 146 -3.24 52.24 -11.44
N LYS A 147 -3.99 52.79 -12.41
CA LYS A 147 -4.36 52.10 -13.66
C LYS A 147 -3.17 51.50 -14.40
N ASP A 148 -2.02 52.15 -14.34
CA ASP A 148 -0.78 51.72 -14.99
C ASP A 148 0.04 50.76 -14.11
N THR A 149 -0.54 50.15 -13.09
CA THR A 149 0.08 49.22 -12.13
C THR A 149 1.26 49.82 -11.35
N THR A 150 1.33 51.15 -11.26
CA THR A 150 2.27 51.85 -10.38
C THR A 150 1.77 51.89 -8.95
N ILE A 151 2.65 51.71 -7.97
CA ILE A 151 2.28 51.73 -6.56
C ILE A 151 2.13 53.19 -6.12
N ILE A 152 0.91 53.58 -5.74
CA ILE A 152 0.63 54.91 -5.21
C ILE A 152 0.91 55.01 -3.71
N GLN A 153 0.42 54.01 -2.94
CA GLN A 153 0.57 53.98 -1.48
C GLN A 153 0.76 52.55 -0.98
N LYS A 154 1.37 52.44 0.19
CA LYS A 154 1.59 51.16 0.89
C LYS A 154 1.15 51.30 2.35
N ALA A 155 0.62 50.22 2.92
CA ALA A 155 0.31 50.11 4.35
C ALA A 155 0.61 48.70 4.85
N GLY A 156 0.92 48.54 6.13
CA GLY A 156 1.32 47.25 6.74
C GLY A 156 2.82 47.10 6.88
N ASP A 157 3.31 45.87 6.83
CA ASP A 157 4.71 45.54 7.05
C ASP A 157 5.61 45.81 5.82
N ILE A 158 6.89 46.03 6.07
CA ILE A 158 7.86 46.16 4.99
C ILE A 158 8.21 44.74 4.50
N LEU A 159 7.82 44.43 3.27
CA LEU A 159 8.12 43.16 2.62
C LEU A 159 9.13 43.33 1.48
N PRO A 160 10.09 42.39 1.28
CA PRO A 160 10.89 42.32 0.08
C PRO A 160 10.00 41.89 -1.08
N LEU A 161 9.62 42.83 -1.97
CA LEU A 161 8.57 42.61 -2.99
C LEU A 161 8.93 41.60 -4.07
N ASP A 162 10.18 41.16 -4.15
CA ASP A 162 10.69 40.20 -5.15
C ASP A 162 10.96 38.77 -4.58
N ASP A 163 10.49 38.46 -3.38
CA ASP A 163 10.69 37.14 -2.78
C ASP A 163 9.64 36.13 -3.31
N HIS A 164 10.12 35.00 -3.83
CA HIS A 164 9.26 33.87 -4.30
C HIS A 164 8.34 33.27 -3.23
N LYS A 165 8.51 33.62 -1.96
CA LYS A 165 7.67 33.19 -0.85
C LYS A 165 6.42 34.05 -0.65
N ILE A 166 6.31 35.14 -1.40
CA ILE A 166 5.19 36.06 -1.30
C ILE A 166 3.97 35.43 -1.96
N LYS A 167 2.87 35.40 -1.24
CA LYS A 167 1.53 35.12 -1.75
C LYS A 167 0.82 36.42 -2.01
N GLU A 168 0.23 36.50 -3.19
CA GLU A 168 -0.49 37.69 -3.64
C GLU A 168 -2.00 37.41 -3.70
N THR A 169 -2.80 38.34 -3.25
CA THR A 169 -4.25 38.28 -3.45
C THR A 169 -4.62 38.72 -4.87
N LYS A 170 -5.88 38.58 -5.21
CA LYS A 170 -6.41 39.19 -6.43
C LYS A 170 -6.24 40.68 -6.41
N LEU A 171 -6.23 41.33 -7.57
CA LEU A 171 -6.34 42.75 -7.72
C LEU A 171 -7.82 43.16 -7.54
N TYR A 172 -8.11 43.93 -6.48
CA TYR A 172 -9.46 44.43 -6.19
C TYR A 172 -9.63 45.80 -6.79
N PRO A 173 -10.49 45.97 -7.81
CA PRO A 173 -10.75 47.28 -8.41
C PRO A 173 -11.48 48.16 -7.44
N LEU A 174 -11.11 49.43 -7.42
CA LEU A 174 -11.83 50.50 -6.70
C LEU A 174 -12.61 51.32 -7.70
N GLY A 175 -13.95 51.13 -7.70
CA GLY A 175 -14.88 51.77 -8.64
C GLY A 175 -15.04 51.06 -9.96
N THR A 176 -16.09 51.41 -10.69
CA THR A 176 -16.47 50.80 -11.96
C THR A 176 -15.52 51.19 -13.11
N ARG A 177 -14.77 52.29 -12.96
CA ARG A 177 -13.80 52.81 -13.93
C ARG A 177 -12.41 52.11 -13.83
N CYS A 178 -12.20 51.31 -12.77
CA CYS A 178 -10.93 50.59 -12.53
C CYS A 178 -9.70 51.52 -12.59
N LEU A 179 -9.79 52.69 -12.00
CA LEU A 179 -8.67 53.64 -11.96
C LEU A 179 -7.65 53.31 -10.88
N GLN A 180 -8.08 52.60 -9.87
CA GLN A 180 -7.23 52.17 -8.76
C GLN A 180 -7.54 50.74 -8.40
N PHE A 181 -6.51 50.03 -7.89
CA PHE A 181 -6.64 48.64 -7.45
C PHE A 181 -5.95 48.46 -6.09
N ILE A 182 -6.50 47.56 -5.29
CA ILE A 182 -5.87 47.11 -4.05
C ILE A 182 -5.41 45.67 -4.22
N GLN A 183 -4.22 45.39 -3.73
CA GLN A 183 -3.64 44.03 -3.64
C GLN A 183 -2.98 43.88 -2.28
N VAL A 184 -3.10 42.70 -1.69
CA VAL A 184 -2.35 42.34 -0.51
C VAL A 184 -1.25 41.34 -0.90
N LYS A 185 -0.04 41.65 -0.48
CA LYS A 185 1.09 40.73 -0.52
C LYS A 185 1.34 40.23 0.89
N ALA A 186 1.44 38.92 1.08
CA ALA A 186 1.66 38.32 2.39
C ALA A 186 2.72 37.25 2.36
N ILE A 187 3.50 37.15 3.43
CA ILE A 187 4.43 36.04 3.66
C ILE A 187 3.82 35.18 4.76
N ILE A 188 3.60 33.90 4.41
CA ILE A 188 3.10 32.89 5.33
C ILE A 188 4.32 32.18 5.91
N PRO A 189 4.69 32.44 7.18
CA PRO A 189 5.85 31.78 7.76
C PRO A 189 5.56 30.29 8.05
N LEU A 190 6.54 29.44 7.84
CA LEU A 190 6.40 28.02 8.16
C LEU A 190 6.05 27.76 9.64
N THR A 191 6.49 28.68 10.53
CA THR A 191 6.17 28.61 11.96
C THR A 191 4.66 28.67 12.22
N SER A 192 3.89 29.48 11.47
CA SER A 192 2.43 29.54 11.62
C SER A 192 1.79 28.18 11.24
N PHE A 193 2.21 27.58 10.12
CA PHE A 193 1.78 26.23 9.74
C PHE A 193 2.10 25.21 10.84
N LEU A 194 3.33 25.22 11.37
CA LEU A 194 3.74 24.29 12.40
C LEU A 194 2.97 24.47 13.71
N THR A 195 2.65 25.71 14.11
CA THR A 195 1.87 25.97 15.34
C THR A 195 0.43 25.55 15.17
N ASP A 196 -0.20 25.89 14.07
CA ASP A 196 -1.62 25.63 13.83
C ASP A 196 -1.90 24.13 13.57
N MET A 197 -0.95 23.42 12.96
CA MET A 197 -1.06 22.01 12.62
C MET A 197 -0.27 21.09 13.57
N PHE A 198 0.24 21.62 14.68
CA PHE A 198 1.14 20.92 15.60
C PHE A 198 0.59 19.57 16.08
N LEU A 199 -0.66 19.53 16.54
CA LEU A 199 -1.27 18.30 17.04
C LEU A 199 -1.40 17.23 15.94
N ILE A 200 -1.83 17.63 14.75
CA ILE A 200 -2.03 16.74 13.62
C ILE A 200 -0.69 16.16 13.15
N ILE A 201 0.36 16.98 13.15
CA ILE A 201 1.71 16.54 12.77
C ILE A 201 2.26 15.54 13.81
N ILE A 202 2.10 15.82 15.11
CA ILE A 202 2.54 14.91 16.18
C ILE A 202 1.79 13.59 16.11
N GLU A 203 0.46 13.61 15.96
CA GLU A 203 -0.36 12.41 15.84
C GLU A 203 0.08 11.55 14.66
N SER A 204 0.34 12.16 13.52
CA SER A 204 0.83 11.49 12.33
C SER A 204 2.21 10.85 12.52
N ILE A 205 3.15 11.54 13.18
CA ILE A 205 4.48 11.02 13.51
C ILE A 205 4.36 9.85 14.49
N LEU A 206 3.54 9.98 15.53
CA LEU A 206 3.33 8.95 16.54
C LEU A 206 2.76 7.67 15.91
N LEU A 207 1.76 7.80 15.03
CA LEU A 207 1.21 6.68 14.28
C LEU A 207 2.28 5.98 13.44
N THR A 208 3.12 6.75 12.76
CA THR A 208 4.23 6.22 11.95
C THR A 208 5.22 5.44 12.81
N ILE A 209 5.57 5.93 14.01
CA ILE A 209 6.45 5.25 14.95
C ILE A 209 5.83 3.93 15.44
N ILE A 210 4.54 3.91 15.74
CA ILE A 210 3.83 2.68 16.16
C ILE A 210 3.87 1.63 15.05
N ILE A 211 3.58 2.02 13.82
CA ILE A 211 3.62 1.10 12.66
C ILE A 211 5.04 0.55 12.47
N LEU A 212 6.06 1.41 12.55
CA LEU A 212 7.45 1.01 12.42
C LEU A 212 7.85 0.01 13.53
N GLY A 213 7.48 0.30 14.78
CA GLY A 213 7.70 -0.60 15.91
C GLY A 213 7.05 -1.96 15.73
N TYR A 214 5.81 -1.98 15.20
CA TYR A 214 5.11 -3.22 14.91
C TYR A 214 5.80 -4.04 13.80
N VAL A 215 6.26 -3.39 12.73
CA VAL A 215 7.01 -4.05 11.65
C VAL A 215 8.31 -4.67 12.18
N ILE A 216 9.06 -3.94 13.01
CA ILE A 216 10.29 -4.43 13.65
C ILE A 216 9.97 -5.65 14.54
N PHE A 217 8.92 -5.57 15.35
CA PHE A 217 8.46 -6.66 16.20
C PHE A 217 8.13 -7.92 15.39
N LEU A 218 7.41 -7.77 14.26
CA LEU A 218 7.09 -8.88 13.36
C LEU A 218 8.36 -9.54 12.79
N VAL A 219 9.30 -8.74 12.31
CA VAL A 219 10.57 -9.24 11.75
C VAL A 219 11.36 -10.04 12.80
N ILE A 220 11.48 -9.52 14.02
CA ILE A 220 12.16 -10.20 15.13
C ILE A 220 11.45 -11.51 15.48
N THR A 221 10.12 -11.51 15.52
CA THR A 221 9.31 -12.70 15.86
C THR A 221 9.46 -13.79 14.80
N ILE A 222 9.44 -13.43 13.51
CA ILE A 222 9.67 -14.37 12.40
C ILE A 222 11.08 -14.98 12.51
N HIS A 223 12.10 -14.17 12.79
CA HIS A 223 13.48 -14.65 12.95
C HIS A 223 13.63 -15.60 14.13
N LYS A 224 13.01 -15.30 15.26
CA LYS A 224 13.02 -16.19 16.44
C LYS A 224 12.34 -17.53 16.12
N LYS A 225 11.18 -17.51 15.48
CA LYS A 225 10.47 -18.74 15.06
C LYS A 225 11.30 -19.58 14.10
N ASP A 226 11.93 -18.97 13.11
CA ASP A 226 12.79 -19.67 12.13
C ASP A 226 13.99 -20.33 12.81
N LYS A 227 14.64 -19.65 13.76
CA LYS A 227 15.75 -20.18 14.55
C LYS A 227 15.31 -21.36 15.45
N LEU A 228 14.16 -21.26 16.08
CA LEU A 228 13.59 -22.35 16.88
C LEU A 228 13.25 -23.56 16.03
N PHE A 229 12.67 -23.35 14.85
CA PHE A 229 12.36 -24.43 13.91
C PHE A 229 13.61 -25.17 13.45
N LYS A 230 14.66 -24.45 13.04
CA LYS A 230 15.96 -25.06 12.66
C LYS A 230 16.60 -25.84 13.78
N ARG A 231 16.52 -25.36 15.03
CA ARG A 231 17.03 -26.10 16.19
C ARG A 231 16.26 -27.40 16.42
N ARG A 232 14.92 -27.38 16.30
CA ARG A 232 14.08 -28.58 16.41
C ARG A 232 14.41 -29.60 15.33
N GLU A 233 14.54 -29.13 14.08
CA GLU A 233 14.91 -29.98 12.95
C GLU A 233 16.29 -30.63 13.13
N ALA A 234 17.29 -29.86 13.56
CA ALA A 234 18.62 -30.39 13.86
C ALA A 234 18.58 -31.41 15.01
N SER A 235 17.81 -31.16 16.06
CA SER A 235 17.64 -32.11 17.18
C SER A 235 16.98 -33.41 16.74
N VAL A 236 15.89 -33.35 15.96
CA VAL A 236 15.21 -34.54 15.42
C VAL A 236 16.15 -35.34 14.51
N ASN A 237 16.87 -34.66 13.60
CA ASN A 237 17.82 -35.31 12.74
C ASN A 237 18.96 -36.00 13.52
N GLY A 238 19.47 -35.34 14.57
CA GLY A 238 20.48 -35.93 15.46
C GLY A 238 19.97 -37.18 16.18
N THR A 239 18.79 -37.10 16.80
CA THR A 239 18.18 -38.23 17.51
C THR A 239 17.95 -39.45 16.59
N ILE A 240 17.50 -39.19 15.37
CA ILE A 240 17.29 -40.28 14.38
C ILE A 240 18.60 -40.93 13.93
N HIS A 241 19.64 -40.13 13.69
CA HIS A 241 20.96 -40.62 13.37
C HIS A 241 21.49 -41.53 14.51
N ASP A 242 21.30 -41.07 15.76
CA ASP A 242 21.76 -41.82 16.94
C ASP A 242 20.96 -43.11 17.20
N LEU A 243 19.69 -43.16 16.75
CA LEU A 243 18.90 -44.40 16.77
C LEU A 243 19.24 -45.36 15.61
N LYS A 244 19.56 -44.85 14.42
CA LYS A 244 19.89 -45.67 13.26
C LYS A 244 21.19 -46.43 13.43
N SER A 245 22.18 -45.84 14.09
CA SER A 245 23.48 -46.46 14.31
C SER A 245 23.41 -47.80 15.11
N PRO A 246 22.79 -47.86 16.30
CA PRO A 246 22.66 -49.12 17.05
C PRO A 246 21.75 -50.15 16.35
N LEU A 247 20.69 -49.70 15.65
CA LEU A 247 19.82 -50.59 14.91
C LEU A 247 20.55 -51.27 13.75
N ASN A 248 21.38 -50.55 13.00
CA ASN A 248 22.22 -51.16 11.97
C ASN A 248 23.26 -52.13 12.53
N SER A 249 23.81 -51.84 13.74
CA SER A 249 24.69 -52.76 14.43
C SER A 249 23.97 -54.06 14.84
N ILE A 250 22.73 -53.95 15.31
CA ILE A 250 21.87 -55.10 15.65
C ILE A 250 21.60 -55.94 14.38
N ILE A 251 21.23 -55.32 13.28
CA ILE A 251 20.99 -56.01 11.99
C ILE A 251 22.23 -56.76 11.51
N THR A 252 23.39 -56.11 11.62
CA THR A 252 24.68 -56.75 11.24
C THR A 252 24.99 -57.93 12.14
N LEU A 253 24.80 -57.80 13.45
CA LEU A 253 24.99 -58.91 14.39
C LEU A 253 24.04 -60.09 14.10
N MET A 254 22.74 -59.77 13.86
CA MET A 254 21.76 -60.81 13.49
C MET A 254 22.14 -61.55 12.21
N SER A 255 22.64 -60.87 11.19
CA SER A 255 23.10 -61.48 9.95
C SER A 255 24.32 -62.38 10.16
N LEU A 256 25.21 -62.02 11.09
CA LEU A 256 26.36 -62.84 11.47
C LEU A 256 25.95 -64.07 12.26
N ILE A 257 25.01 -63.98 13.19
CA ILE A 257 24.46 -65.09 13.98
C ILE A 257 23.76 -66.07 13.06
N LYS A 258 22.92 -65.57 12.12
CA LYS A 258 22.22 -66.40 11.12
C LYS A 258 23.20 -67.39 10.37
N LYS A 259 24.42 -66.95 10.05
CA LYS A 259 25.42 -67.72 9.35
C LYS A 259 26.08 -68.80 10.22
N LYS A 260 26.03 -68.68 11.55
CA LYS A 260 26.71 -69.55 12.49
C LYS A 260 25.81 -70.56 13.18
N VAL A 261 24.50 -70.41 13.13
CA VAL A 261 23.53 -71.29 13.81
C VAL A 261 23.09 -72.37 12.89
N PRO A 262 23.29 -73.64 13.28
CA PRO A 262 22.95 -74.81 12.42
C PRO A 262 21.45 -75.21 12.52
N ASP A 263 20.74 -74.79 13.57
CA ASP A 263 19.34 -75.16 13.80
C ASP A 263 18.39 -74.31 12.97
N ILE A 264 17.53 -74.91 12.18
CA ILE A 264 16.59 -74.31 11.27
C ILE A 264 15.58 -73.41 12.02
N HIS A 265 15.13 -73.82 13.20
CA HIS A 265 14.13 -73.05 13.99
C HIS A 265 14.75 -71.73 14.52
N THR A 266 15.97 -71.81 15.01
CA THR A 266 16.72 -70.64 15.49
C THR A 266 17.11 -69.71 14.33
N GLN A 267 17.42 -70.22 13.13
CA GLN A 267 17.65 -69.42 11.93
C GLN A 267 16.39 -68.60 11.55
N GLN A 268 15.18 -69.19 11.61
CA GLN A 268 13.94 -68.54 11.33
C GLN A 268 13.63 -67.42 12.34
N LEU A 269 13.92 -67.63 13.64
CA LEU A 269 13.78 -66.62 14.67
C LEU A 269 14.69 -65.41 14.43
N VAL A 270 15.97 -65.68 14.09
CA VAL A 270 16.95 -64.64 13.78
C VAL A 270 16.53 -63.86 12.54
N GLU A 271 16.04 -64.53 11.50
CA GLU A 271 15.56 -63.88 10.27
C GLU A 271 14.34 -63.00 10.50
N ASN A 272 13.39 -63.45 11.30
CA ASN A 272 12.21 -62.66 11.68
C ASN A 272 12.61 -61.44 12.48
N THR A 273 13.59 -61.55 13.41
CA THR A 273 14.07 -60.43 14.19
C THR A 273 14.82 -59.42 13.33
N GLU A 274 15.66 -59.88 12.39
CA GLU A 274 16.35 -59.02 11.43
C GLU A 274 15.34 -58.26 10.56
N ARG A 275 14.27 -58.95 10.07
CA ARG A 275 13.21 -58.33 9.27
C ARG A 275 12.46 -57.24 10.05
N GLN A 276 12.14 -57.49 11.32
CA GLN A 276 11.52 -56.49 12.19
C GLN A 276 12.43 -55.29 12.45
N ALA A 277 13.72 -55.50 12.68
CA ALA A 277 14.69 -54.43 12.86
C ALA A 277 14.81 -53.53 11.61
N ARG A 278 14.89 -54.16 10.40
CA ARG A 278 14.88 -53.42 9.12
C ARG A 278 13.60 -52.62 8.91
N LYS A 279 12.44 -53.22 9.26
CA LYS A 279 11.16 -52.51 9.20
C LYS A 279 11.14 -51.27 10.11
N LEU A 280 11.67 -51.39 11.32
CA LEU A 280 11.77 -50.26 12.24
C LEU A 280 12.66 -49.15 11.70
N VAL A 281 13.80 -49.46 11.07
CA VAL A 281 14.67 -48.49 10.39
C VAL A 281 13.90 -47.75 9.31
N ASN A 282 13.15 -48.46 8.47
CA ASN A 282 12.36 -47.88 7.40
C ASN A 282 11.24 -46.97 7.92
N GLU A 283 10.54 -47.33 9.03
CA GLU A 283 9.52 -46.52 9.68
C GLU A 283 10.12 -45.22 10.27
N ILE A 284 11.31 -45.31 10.89
CA ILE A 284 12.05 -44.15 11.38
C ILE A 284 12.43 -43.21 10.21
N GLU A 285 12.88 -43.73 9.06
CA GLU A 285 13.20 -42.97 7.87
C GLU A 285 11.93 -42.29 7.28
N ALA A 286 10.82 -42.99 7.23
CA ALA A 286 9.53 -42.45 6.77
C ALA A 286 9.04 -41.29 7.67
N LEU A 287 9.17 -41.44 9.00
CA LEU A 287 8.87 -40.35 9.95
C LEU A 287 9.75 -39.13 9.72
N LEU A 288 11.04 -39.33 9.40
CA LEU A 288 11.97 -38.24 9.07
C LEU A 288 11.54 -37.46 7.81
N ILE A 289 11.16 -38.20 6.76
CA ILE A 289 10.66 -37.61 5.52
C ILE A 289 9.37 -36.80 5.80
N THR A 290 8.48 -37.34 6.61
CA THR A 290 7.21 -36.65 6.98
C THR A 290 7.46 -35.45 7.83
N ALA A 291 8.35 -35.48 8.80
CA ALA A 291 8.74 -34.34 9.64
C ALA A 291 9.43 -33.21 8.84
N ARG A 292 10.12 -33.54 7.75
CA ARG A 292 10.74 -32.58 6.82
C ARG A 292 9.76 -31.96 5.83
N LYS A 293 8.60 -32.59 5.59
CA LYS A 293 7.66 -32.25 4.50
C LYS A 293 7.06 -30.85 4.59
N ASP A 294 7.08 -30.21 5.74
CA ASP A 294 6.38 -28.95 5.91
C ASP A 294 7.07 -27.68 5.34
N ARG A 295 8.37 -27.72 4.95
CA ARG A 295 9.00 -26.51 4.37
C ARG A 295 10.25 -26.69 3.49
N GLN A 296 10.78 -27.85 3.26
CA GLN A 296 11.95 -27.95 2.37
C GLN A 296 11.59 -28.59 1.04
N LYS A 297 11.95 -27.91 -0.04
CA LYS A 297 12.07 -28.54 -1.35
C LYS A 297 13.00 -29.75 -1.17
N VAL A 298 12.46 -30.94 -1.31
CA VAL A 298 13.28 -32.15 -1.39
C VAL A 298 14.26 -31.93 -2.55
N TYR A 299 15.55 -31.87 -2.24
CA TYR A 299 16.57 -31.78 -3.29
C TYR A 299 16.68 -33.19 -3.91
N LEU A 300 15.91 -33.40 -4.96
CA LEU A 300 15.95 -34.63 -5.74
C LEU A 300 17.28 -34.67 -6.52
N GLN A 301 18.01 -35.76 -6.40
CA GLN A 301 19.17 -36.07 -7.25
C GLN A 301 18.65 -36.68 -8.55
N LYS A 302 18.28 -35.81 -9.47
CA LYS A 302 17.70 -36.20 -10.75
C LYS A 302 18.79 -36.68 -11.69
N GLU A 303 18.63 -37.90 -12.24
CA GLU A 303 19.44 -38.45 -13.30
C GLU A 303 18.56 -39.03 -14.40
N GLU A 304 19.12 -39.24 -15.58
CA GLU A 304 18.41 -39.88 -16.68
C GLU A 304 18.14 -41.35 -16.33
N THR A 305 16.86 -41.68 -16.20
CA THR A 305 16.45 -43.01 -15.75
C THR A 305 15.29 -43.49 -16.60
N ASP A 306 15.36 -44.74 -17.04
CA ASP A 306 14.21 -45.40 -17.69
C ASP A 306 13.20 -45.83 -16.64
N LEU A 307 12.03 -45.16 -16.65
CA LEU A 307 10.93 -45.43 -15.72
C LEU A 307 10.35 -46.84 -15.91
N VAL A 308 10.28 -47.35 -17.14
CA VAL A 308 9.71 -48.70 -17.42
C VAL A 308 10.60 -49.78 -16.80
N LEU A 309 11.90 -49.68 -16.99
CA LEU A 309 12.86 -50.61 -16.40
C LEU A 309 12.82 -50.54 -14.87
N LEU A 310 12.84 -49.31 -14.29
CA LEU A 310 12.81 -49.11 -12.84
C LEU A 310 11.54 -49.72 -12.21
N VAL A 311 10.37 -49.51 -12.81
CA VAL A 311 9.11 -50.09 -12.33
C VAL A 311 9.12 -51.62 -12.42
N THR A 312 9.64 -52.16 -13.51
CA THR A 312 9.72 -53.59 -13.70
C THR A 312 10.61 -54.27 -12.65
N GLU A 313 11.80 -53.69 -12.39
CA GLU A 313 12.71 -54.19 -11.35
C GLU A 313 12.04 -54.16 -9.96
N VAL A 314 11.40 -53.07 -9.60
CA VAL A 314 10.75 -52.93 -8.28
C VAL A 314 9.57 -53.88 -8.15
N ALA A 315 8.76 -54.05 -9.19
CA ALA A 315 7.64 -54.98 -9.19
C ALA A 315 8.11 -56.45 -9.02
N GLN A 316 9.18 -56.84 -9.72
CA GLN A 316 9.79 -58.17 -9.55
C GLN A 316 10.37 -58.37 -8.14
N GLU A 317 11.09 -57.36 -7.62
CA GLU A 317 11.65 -57.38 -6.27
C GLU A 317 10.57 -57.60 -5.20
N VAL A 318 9.48 -56.81 -5.26
CA VAL A 318 8.37 -56.92 -4.33
C VAL A 318 7.63 -58.26 -4.48
N SER A 319 7.43 -58.77 -5.72
CA SER A 319 6.82 -60.06 -5.97
C SER A 319 7.64 -61.21 -5.38
N MET A 320 8.98 -61.21 -5.53
CA MET A 320 9.86 -62.18 -4.92
C MET A 320 9.82 -62.15 -3.38
N GLN A 321 9.75 -60.96 -2.78
CA GLN A 321 9.70 -60.81 -1.32
C GLN A 321 8.37 -61.33 -0.73
N HIS A 322 7.28 -61.31 -1.50
CA HIS A 322 5.96 -61.75 -1.08
C HIS A 322 5.53 -63.05 -1.73
N SER A 323 6.48 -63.88 -2.15
CA SER A 323 6.25 -65.20 -2.81
C SER A 323 5.40 -66.18 -1.99
N HIS A 324 5.22 -65.94 -0.69
CA HIS A 324 4.38 -66.75 0.20
C HIS A 324 2.88 -66.43 0.10
N GLN A 325 2.52 -65.28 -0.46
CA GLN A 325 1.16 -64.88 -0.66
C GLN A 325 0.77 -64.99 -2.14
N PRO A 326 -0.30 -65.70 -2.49
CA PRO A 326 -0.75 -65.77 -3.87
C PRO A 326 -1.06 -64.39 -4.41
N HIS A 327 -0.36 -63.96 -5.45
CA HIS A 327 -0.60 -62.67 -6.11
C HIS A 327 -0.19 -62.72 -7.58
N GLN A 328 -0.78 -61.84 -8.36
CA GLN A 328 -0.41 -61.65 -9.77
C GLN A 328 -0.17 -60.16 -10.04
N ILE A 329 1.06 -59.83 -10.42
CA ILE A 329 1.41 -58.45 -10.83
C ILE A 329 1.54 -58.45 -12.35
N LYS A 330 0.68 -57.66 -13.01
CA LYS A 330 0.65 -57.46 -14.45
C LYS A 330 1.17 -56.08 -14.80
N MET A 331 2.13 -55.99 -15.68
CA MET A 331 2.63 -54.74 -16.25
C MET A 331 1.89 -54.43 -17.55
N GLU A 332 1.34 -53.22 -17.67
CA GLU A 332 0.71 -52.69 -18.89
C GLU A 332 1.43 -51.39 -19.24
N SER A 333 2.33 -51.42 -20.20
CA SER A 333 3.01 -50.23 -20.69
C SER A 333 2.74 -50.08 -22.19
N GLU A 334 2.34 -48.88 -22.57
CA GLU A 334 2.21 -48.49 -23.99
C GLU A 334 3.58 -48.22 -24.63
N LEU A 335 4.63 -48.07 -23.81
CA LEU A 335 5.98 -47.72 -24.21
C LEU A 335 6.97 -48.83 -23.78
N ASN A 336 7.89 -49.15 -24.63
CA ASN A 336 8.96 -50.08 -24.30
C ASN A 336 10.04 -49.47 -23.40
N GLU A 337 10.23 -48.15 -23.51
CA GLU A 337 11.22 -47.37 -22.79
C GLU A 337 10.67 -45.96 -22.56
N LEU A 338 10.90 -45.39 -21.38
CA LEU A 338 10.51 -43.99 -21.03
C LEU A 338 11.60 -43.37 -20.16
N THR A 339 12.58 -42.75 -20.82
CA THR A 339 13.68 -42.05 -20.13
C THR A 339 13.23 -40.68 -19.64
N LEU A 340 13.42 -40.41 -18.35
CA LEU A 340 13.03 -39.19 -17.65
C LEU A 340 14.13 -38.73 -16.69
N MET A 341 14.19 -37.40 -16.47
CA MET A 341 15.01 -36.81 -15.41
C MET A 341 14.32 -36.95 -14.05
N LEU A 342 14.60 -38.02 -13.33
CA LEU A 342 13.99 -38.31 -12.03
C LEU A 342 15.06 -38.83 -11.03
N ASP A 343 14.71 -38.78 -9.74
CA ASP A 343 15.54 -39.39 -8.68
C ASP A 343 15.15 -40.85 -8.53
N PRO A 344 16.02 -41.82 -8.96
CA PRO A 344 15.65 -43.22 -9.04
C PRO A 344 15.42 -43.84 -7.65
N LEU A 345 16.16 -43.39 -6.63
CA LEU A 345 15.97 -43.88 -5.26
C LEU A 345 14.61 -43.43 -4.70
N TYR A 346 14.25 -42.17 -4.94
CA TYR A 346 12.98 -41.65 -4.47
C TYR A 346 11.78 -42.28 -5.18
N VAL A 347 11.87 -42.41 -6.51
CA VAL A 347 10.81 -43.03 -7.31
C VAL A 347 10.70 -44.53 -7.00
N ARG A 348 11.80 -45.27 -6.83
CA ARG A 348 11.82 -46.67 -6.38
C ARG A 348 11.05 -46.86 -5.08
N ASN A 349 11.26 -45.99 -4.10
CA ASN A 349 10.54 -46.05 -2.82
C ASN A 349 9.04 -45.77 -2.99
N VAL A 350 8.65 -44.83 -3.85
CA VAL A 350 7.23 -44.53 -4.14
C VAL A 350 6.55 -45.74 -4.76
N ILE A 351 7.18 -46.35 -5.79
CA ILE A 351 6.66 -47.55 -6.49
C ILE A 351 6.50 -48.69 -5.49
N ARG A 352 7.56 -48.98 -4.73
CA ARG A 352 7.53 -50.03 -3.71
C ARG A 352 6.39 -49.87 -2.73
N ASN A 353 6.25 -48.68 -2.15
CA ASN A 353 5.17 -48.40 -1.19
C ASN A 353 3.77 -48.58 -1.78
N LEU A 354 3.56 -48.24 -3.04
CA LEU A 354 2.27 -48.44 -3.69
C LEU A 354 1.96 -49.92 -3.93
N VAL A 355 2.94 -50.68 -4.40
CA VAL A 355 2.77 -52.12 -4.66
C VAL A 355 2.64 -52.90 -3.35
N GLU A 356 3.44 -52.58 -2.33
CA GLU A 356 3.32 -53.21 -1.00
C GLU A 356 1.98 -52.92 -0.34
N ASN A 357 1.47 -51.67 -0.49
CA ASN A 357 0.14 -51.32 0.00
C ASN A 357 -0.97 -52.13 -0.72
N ALA A 358 -0.85 -52.29 -2.03
CA ALA A 358 -1.80 -53.11 -2.79
C ALA A 358 -1.79 -54.58 -2.32
N LEU A 359 -0.63 -55.15 -1.99
CA LEU A 359 -0.53 -56.48 -1.40
C LEU A 359 -1.05 -56.57 0.02
N LYS A 360 -0.78 -55.56 0.85
CA LYS A 360 -1.13 -55.55 2.28
C LYS A 360 -2.63 -55.40 2.53
N TYR A 361 -3.32 -54.67 1.69
CA TYR A 361 -4.77 -54.34 1.83
C TYR A 361 -5.62 -55.19 0.87
N SER A 362 -5.20 -56.40 0.55
CA SER A 362 -5.89 -57.32 -0.33
C SER A 362 -5.94 -58.71 0.28
N ASP A 363 -6.87 -59.53 -0.18
CA ASP A 363 -6.97 -60.94 0.14
C ASP A 363 -5.99 -61.77 -0.74
N ASP A 364 -5.85 -63.08 -0.42
CA ASP A 364 -5.07 -63.98 -1.21
C ASP A 364 -5.58 -64.05 -2.68
N GLY A 365 -4.67 -64.04 -3.63
CA GLY A 365 -4.99 -64.07 -5.05
C GLY A 365 -5.22 -62.67 -5.66
N VAL A 366 -4.71 -61.63 -5.03
CA VAL A 366 -4.80 -60.23 -5.53
C VAL A 366 -4.19 -60.09 -6.91
N GLN A 367 -4.88 -59.35 -7.76
CA GLN A 367 -4.40 -58.91 -9.07
C GLN A 367 -4.00 -57.46 -9.01
N ILE A 368 -2.76 -57.16 -9.25
CA ILE A 368 -2.19 -55.83 -9.29
C ILE A 368 -1.85 -55.48 -10.73
N ILE A 369 -2.43 -54.45 -11.27
CA ILE A 369 -2.14 -53.95 -12.61
C ILE A 369 -1.37 -52.65 -12.47
N ILE A 370 -0.13 -52.65 -12.97
CA ILE A 370 0.73 -51.48 -13.03
C ILE A 370 0.69 -50.94 -14.45
N ARG A 371 0.24 -49.71 -14.62
CA ARG A 371 0.16 -49.08 -15.94
C ARG A 371 1.08 -47.86 -16.02
N ILE A 372 1.84 -47.76 -17.11
CA ILE A 372 2.70 -46.67 -17.46
C ILE A 372 2.21 -46.09 -18.79
N SER A 373 1.90 -44.79 -18.80
CA SER A 373 1.48 -44.08 -20.00
C SER A 373 2.13 -42.68 -20.04
N LYS A 374 2.22 -42.12 -21.24
CA LYS A 374 2.69 -40.75 -21.45
C LYS A 374 1.53 -39.92 -21.98
N LYS A 375 1.17 -38.83 -21.29
CA LYS A 375 0.16 -37.92 -21.74
C LYS A 375 0.79 -36.52 -21.86
N GLU A 376 0.85 -35.98 -23.07
CA GLU A 376 1.50 -34.72 -23.37
C GLU A 376 2.95 -34.69 -22.87
N ASN A 377 3.24 -33.88 -21.88
CA ASN A 377 4.57 -33.72 -21.28
C ASN A 377 4.69 -34.37 -19.87
N GLN A 378 3.79 -35.29 -19.52
CA GLN A 378 3.74 -35.95 -18.22
C GLN A 378 3.78 -37.46 -18.38
N ALA A 379 4.59 -38.14 -17.54
CA ALA A 379 4.53 -39.58 -17.35
C ALA A 379 3.53 -39.91 -16.25
N ILE A 380 2.59 -40.80 -16.54
CA ILE A 380 1.55 -41.22 -15.60
C ILE A 380 1.86 -42.67 -15.21
N PHE A 381 2.05 -42.90 -13.93
CA PHE A 381 2.21 -44.22 -13.33
C PHE A 381 0.99 -44.51 -12.43
N THR A 382 0.33 -45.63 -12.65
CA THR A 382 -0.84 -46.04 -11.88
C THR A 382 -0.67 -47.48 -11.40
N VAL A 383 -1.07 -47.70 -10.14
CA VAL A 383 -1.17 -49.05 -9.56
C VAL A 383 -2.65 -49.26 -9.25
N LYS A 384 -3.22 -50.30 -9.83
CA LYS A 384 -4.60 -50.70 -9.59
C LYS A 384 -4.62 -52.10 -9.02
N ASP A 385 -5.27 -52.27 -7.89
CA ASP A 385 -5.52 -53.55 -7.26
C ASP A 385 -7.02 -53.87 -7.21
N ASN A 386 -7.34 -55.09 -6.85
CA ASN A 386 -8.72 -55.56 -6.58
C ASN A 386 -8.92 -55.84 -5.09
N GLY A 387 -8.19 -55.11 -4.22
CA GLY A 387 -8.31 -55.24 -2.76
C GLY A 387 -9.55 -54.59 -2.16
N TRP A 388 -9.50 -54.31 -0.87
CA TRP A 388 -10.65 -53.83 -0.08
C TRP A 388 -11.03 -52.37 -0.34
N GLY A 389 -10.29 -51.63 -1.15
CA GLY A 389 -10.57 -50.26 -1.55
C GLY A 389 -9.78 -49.20 -0.80
#